data_012bb02e9dbd0ac84b959b933655adf3
#
_entry.id   012bb02e9dbd0ac84b959b933655adf3
#
_cell.length_a   1.000
_cell.length_b   1.000
_cell.length_c   1.000
_cell.angle_alpha   90.00
_cell.angle_beta   90.00
_cell.angle_gamma   90.00
#
_symmetry.space_group_name_H-M   'P 1'
#
loop_
_entity.id
_entity.type
_entity.pdbx_description
1 polymer ?
#
loop_
_entity_poly.entity_id
_entity_poly.type
_entity_poly.pdbx_seq_one_letter_code
_entity_poly.pdbx_strand_id
1 'polypeptide(L)'
;MVVTAVIPLTAKKVKVEFDHQFTLVLYKGELNLFHLKEGAQVPDELITEIENKILKKRAVKYAMHLLQKKDYTVKELTDKLLHAGYSDSCAEHALEYVASYGYVNDKYYAVRYLETYSDRKSIKKMQMDLRQKGISDEMITQALEEAEMENEQDTLRCFAEKKARSLDLSQEKDRQKLLRFLVGRGFSYTDAKNVTDELVIVHNER
;
A
#
# COMPACT_ATOMS: atom_id res chain seq x y z
N MET A 1 3.81 -28.56 21.29
CA MET A 1 4.93 -28.10 20.43
C MET A 1 6.25 -28.08 21.19
N VAL A 2 7.40 -28.19 20.51
CA VAL A 2 8.74 -28.09 21.11
C VAL A 2 9.44 -26.85 20.62
N VAL A 3 10.06 -26.09 21.54
CA VAL A 3 10.88 -24.91 21.15
C VAL A 3 12.17 -25.42 20.51
N THR A 4 12.38 -25.11 19.24
CA THR A 4 13.56 -25.54 18.47
C THR A 4 14.70 -24.51 18.49
N ALA A 5 14.36 -23.20 18.55
CA ALA A 5 15.36 -22.14 18.64
C ALA A 5 14.81 -20.88 19.31
N VAL A 6 15.69 -20.09 19.93
CA VAL A 6 15.40 -18.75 20.46
C VAL A 6 16.40 -17.76 19.86
N ILE A 7 15.96 -17.00 18.88
CA ILE A 7 16.81 -16.14 18.05
C ILE A 7 16.62 -14.65 18.43
N PRO A 8 17.66 -13.95 18.90
CA PRO A 8 17.56 -12.51 19.17
C PRO A 8 17.30 -11.70 17.89
N LEU A 9 16.20 -10.91 17.85
CA LEU A 9 15.91 -9.99 16.74
C LEU A 9 16.40 -8.56 17.05
N THR A 10 16.22 -8.15 18.30
CA THR A 10 16.68 -6.83 18.79
C THR A 10 17.15 -6.94 20.23
N ALA A 11 17.61 -5.83 20.80
CA ALA A 11 17.99 -5.81 22.24
C ALA A 11 16.85 -6.29 23.17
N LYS A 12 15.59 -6.09 22.76
CA LYS A 12 14.40 -6.40 23.58
C LYS A 12 13.54 -7.55 23.06
N LYS A 13 13.61 -7.89 21.75
CA LYS A 13 12.73 -8.87 21.11
C LYS A 13 13.51 -10.10 20.67
N VAL A 14 12.85 -11.24 20.71
CA VAL A 14 13.34 -12.54 20.27
C VAL A 14 12.29 -13.23 19.39
N LYS A 15 12.75 -14.02 18.43
CA LYS A 15 11.95 -14.96 17.66
C LYS A 15 12.08 -16.32 18.33
N VAL A 16 10.98 -16.91 18.72
CA VAL A 16 10.91 -18.27 19.22
C VAL A 16 10.40 -19.15 18.09
N GLU A 17 11.20 -20.12 17.70
CA GLU A 17 10.84 -21.12 16.69
C GLU A 17 10.39 -22.40 17.39
N PHE A 18 9.34 -22.97 16.87
CA PHE A 18 8.78 -24.25 17.32
C PHE A 18 8.91 -25.30 16.22
N ASP A 19 8.75 -26.56 16.58
CA ASP A 19 8.49 -27.62 15.62
C ASP A 19 7.32 -27.24 14.69
N HIS A 20 7.19 -27.93 13.54
CA HIS A 20 6.17 -27.62 12.52
C HIS A 20 6.22 -26.19 11.92
N GLN A 21 7.38 -25.53 11.95
CA GLN A 21 7.63 -24.20 11.35
C GLN A 21 6.80 -23.05 11.95
N PHE A 22 6.24 -23.24 13.14
CA PHE A 22 5.54 -22.18 13.84
C PHE A 22 6.52 -21.23 14.55
N THR A 23 6.22 -19.94 14.56
CA THR A 23 7.10 -18.93 15.17
C THR A 23 6.32 -17.86 15.92
N LEU A 24 6.88 -17.38 17.04
CA LEU A 24 6.36 -16.24 17.78
C LEU A 24 7.46 -15.18 17.98
N VAL A 25 7.08 -13.91 17.91
CA VAL A 25 7.96 -12.79 18.29
C VAL A 25 7.55 -12.25 19.65
N LEU A 26 8.41 -12.44 20.63
CA LEU A 26 8.17 -12.12 22.04
C LEU A 26 9.21 -11.11 22.58
N TYR A 27 8.93 -10.47 23.68
CA TYR A 27 9.95 -9.77 24.44
C TYR A 27 10.77 -10.73 25.32
N LYS A 28 12.03 -10.40 25.56
CA LYS A 28 12.92 -11.27 26.37
C LYS A 28 12.35 -11.60 27.75
N GLY A 29 11.66 -10.66 28.41
CA GLY A 29 11.00 -10.92 29.69
C GLY A 29 9.88 -11.95 29.62
N GLU A 30 9.22 -12.10 28.47
CA GLU A 30 8.15 -13.04 28.27
C GLU A 30 8.65 -14.48 28.15
N LEU A 31 9.89 -14.69 27.67
CA LEU A 31 10.52 -16.01 27.70
C LEU A 31 10.59 -16.60 29.11
N ASN A 32 10.98 -15.78 30.06
CA ASN A 32 11.07 -16.22 31.47
C ASN A 32 9.67 -16.45 32.07
N LEU A 33 8.72 -15.55 31.74
CA LEU A 33 7.35 -15.62 32.20
C LEU A 33 6.66 -16.92 31.76
N PHE A 34 6.89 -17.32 30.52
CA PHE A 34 6.28 -18.52 29.90
C PHE A 34 7.22 -19.75 29.91
N HIS A 35 8.38 -19.65 30.56
CA HIS A 35 9.39 -20.72 30.61
C HIS A 35 9.81 -21.27 29.24
N LEU A 36 9.85 -20.39 28.22
CA LEU A 36 10.23 -20.75 26.86
C LEU A 36 11.74 -20.76 26.70
N LYS A 37 12.31 -21.94 26.55
CA LYS A 37 13.74 -22.19 26.28
C LYS A 37 13.90 -23.29 25.26
N GLU A 38 15.02 -23.34 24.58
CA GLU A 38 15.32 -24.41 23.62
C GLU A 38 15.17 -25.79 24.25
N GLY A 39 14.50 -26.68 23.53
CA GLY A 39 14.17 -28.04 24.00
C GLY A 39 12.95 -28.12 24.93
N ALA A 40 12.33 -27.01 25.33
CA ALA A 40 11.14 -27.05 26.17
C ALA A 40 9.93 -27.59 25.40
N GLN A 41 9.18 -28.51 26.02
CA GLN A 41 7.86 -28.90 25.56
C GLN A 41 6.82 -27.86 26.04
N VAL A 42 6.06 -27.32 25.11
CA VAL A 42 5.09 -26.26 25.37
C VAL A 42 3.69 -26.77 24.98
N PRO A 43 2.72 -26.76 25.91
CA PRO A 43 1.35 -27.10 25.57
C PRO A 43 0.77 -26.13 24.52
N ASP A 44 -0.06 -26.63 23.60
CA ASP A 44 -0.68 -25.84 22.57
C ASP A 44 -1.66 -24.81 23.16
N GLU A 45 -2.25 -25.13 24.30
CA GLU A 45 -3.11 -24.23 25.06
C GLU A 45 -2.35 -22.97 25.52
N LEU A 46 -1.08 -23.12 25.95
CA LEU A 46 -0.24 -21.98 26.36
C LEU A 46 0.10 -21.09 25.16
N ILE A 47 0.39 -21.66 24.00
CA ILE A 47 0.64 -20.90 22.77
C ILE A 47 -0.60 -20.10 22.40
N THR A 48 -1.76 -20.74 22.40
CA THR A 48 -3.06 -20.11 22.16
C THR A 48 -3.34 -18.98 23.15
N GLU A 49 -2.98 -19.19 24.41
CA GLU A 49 -3.12 -18.17 25.45
C GLU A 49 -2.21 -16.95 25.18
N ILE A 50 -0.95 -17.18 24.84
CA ILE A 50 0.02 -16.13 24.48
C ILE A 50 -0.50 -15.32 23.28
N GLU A 51 -0.97 -15.99 22.24
CA GLU A 51 -1.51 -15.31 21.06
C GLU A 51 -2.74 -14.46 21.43
N ASN A 52 -3.72 -15.04 22.08
CA ASN A 52 -4.99 -14.37 22.37
C ASN A 52 -4.85 -13.24 23.40
N LYS A 53 -4.12 -13.45 24.50
CA LYS A 53 -4.02 -12.49 25.58
C LYS A 53 -2.98 -11.41 25.36
N ILE A 54 -1.93 -11.70 24.59
CA ILE A 54 -0.78 -10.81 24.44
C ILE A 54 -0.57 -10.35 23.00
N LEU A 55 -0.39 -11.29 22.06
CA LEU A 55 0.04 -10.92 20.71
C LEU A 55 -1.06 -10.21 19.91
N LYS A 56 -2.32 -10.67 20.00
CA LYS A 56 -3.45 -9.97 19.36
C LYS A 56 -3.59 -8.53 19.83
N LYS A 57 -3.54 -8.31 21.16
CA LYS A 57 -3.60 -6.95 21.73
C LYS A 57 -2.41 -6.08 21.28
N ARG A 58 -1.24 -6.68 21.15
CA ARG A 58 -0.03 -5.99 20.68
C ARG A 58 -0.11 -5.68 19.19
N ALA A 59 -0.64 -6.58 18.37
CA ALA A 59 -0.90 -6.37 16.95
C ALA A 59 -1.85 -5.19 16.73
N VAL A 60 -2.96 -5.11 17.48
CA VAL A 60 -3.89 -3.98 17.46
C VAL A 60 -3.17 -2.67 17.80
N LYS A 61 -2.39 -2.62 18.90
CA LYS A 61 -1.63 -1.42 19.27
C LYS A 61 -0.63 -1.01 18.18
N TYR A 62 0.01 -1.98 17.53
CA TYR A 62 0.95 -1.72 16.45
C TYR A 62 0.25 -1.18 15.21
N ALA A 63 -0.89 -1.76 14.81
CA ALA A 63 -1.73 -1.26 13.71
C ALA A 63 -2.18 0.18 13.97
N MET A 64 -2.72 0.46 15.16
CA MET A 64 -3.12 1.81 15.55
C MET A 64 -1.96 2.82 15.50
N HIS A 65 -0.76 2.41 15.96
CA HIS A 65 0.42 3.28 15.87
C HIS A 65 0.83 3.59 14.41
N LEU A 66 0.68 2.64 13.49
CA LEU A 66 0.93 2.88 12.07
C LEU A 66 -0.09 3.86 11.49
N LEU A 67 -1.37 3.64 11.78
CA LEU A 67 -2.49 4.45 11.29
C LEU A 67 -2.49 5.90 11.81
N GLN A 68 -1.88 6.17 12.96
CA GLN A 68 -1.67 7.53 13.45
C GLN A 68 -0.70 8.34 12.58
N LYS A 69 0.12 7.69 11.76
CA LYS A 69 1.13 8.37 10.94
C LYS A 69 0.66 8.66 9.52
N LYS A 70 -0.07 7.74 8.93
CA LYS A 70 -0.65 7.84 7.58
C LYS A 70 -1.73 6.78 7.38
N ASP A 71 -2.51 6.97 6.34
CA ASP A 71 -3.47 5.96 5.88
C ASP A 71 -2.73 4.76 5.25
N TYR A 72 -3.30 3.58 5.44
CA TYR A 72 -2.84 2.31 4.86
C TYR A 72 -4.04 1.58 4.28
N THR A 73 -3.81 0.81 3.20
CA THR A 73 -4.79 -0.17 2.75
C THR A 73 -4.76 -1.41 3.66
N VAL A 74 -5.81 -2.22 3.59
CA VAL A 74 -5.87 -3.52 4.31
C VAL A 74 -4.62 -4.33 4.00
N LYS A 75 -4.26 -4.48 2.71
CA LYS A 75 -3.06 -5.22 2.28
C LYS A 75 -1.77 -4.64 2.86
N GLU A 76 -1.56 -3.33 2.74
CA GLU A 76 -0.34 -2.68 3.25
C GLU A 76 -0.20 -2.87 4.77
N LEU A 77 -1.32 -2.80 5.51
CA LEU A 77 -1.31 -2.98 6.97
C LEU A 77 -1.06 -4.44 7.34
N THR A 78 -1.67 -5.40 6.62
CA THR A 78 -1.39 -6.84 6.76
C THR A 78 0.10 -7.11 6.57
N ASP A 79 0.67 -6.66 5.44
CA ASP A 79 2.08 -6.85 5.13
C ASP A 79 2.98 -6.28 6.25
N LYS A 80 2.62 -5.13 6.83
CA LYS A 80 3.35 -4.53 7.95
C LYS A 80 3.28 -5.36 9.23
N LEU A 81 2.13 -5.94 9.54
CA LEU A 81 1.94 -6.79 10.70
C LEU A 81 2.74 -8.09 10.57
N LEU A 82 2.64 -8.76 9.43
CA LEU A 82 3.39 -9.99 9.15
C LEU A 82 4.91 -9.75 9.18
N HIS A 83 5.40 -8.67 8.57
CA HIS A 83 6.82 -8.28 8.64
C HIS A 83 7.29 -7.93 10.06
N ALA A 84 6.39 -7.47 10.92
CA ALA A 84 6.71 -7.23 12.33
C ALA A 84 6.74 -8.51 13.16
N GLY A 85 6.42 -9.69 12.55
CA GLY A 85 6.49 -11.02 13.14
C GLY A 85 5.22 -11.43 13.88
N TYR A 86 4.07 -10.81 13.56
CA TYR A 86 2.77 -11.30 14.02
C TYR A 86 2.31 -12.44 13.13
N SER A 87 1.58 -13.41 13.69
CA SER A 87 0.92 -14.48 12.92
C SER A 87 -0.25 -13.93 12.12
N ASP A 88 -0.70 -14.69 11.10
CA ASP A 88 -1.88 -14.34 10.30
C ASP A 88 -3.10 -14.10 11.21
N SER A 89 -3.35 -14.96 12.18
CA SER A 89 -4.43 -14.82 13.16
C SER A 89 -4.35 -13.51 13.97
N CYS A 90 -3.14 -13.08 14.36
CA CYS A 90 -2.94 -11.82 15.05
C CYS A 90 -3.14 -10.61 14.12
N ALA A 91 -2.72 -10.73 12.86
CA ALA A 91 -2.89 -9.70 11.84
C ALA A 91 -4.37 -9.52 11.49
N GLU A 92 -5.10 -10.61 11.22
CA GLU A 92 -6.55 -10.60 10.97
C GLU A 92 -7.31 -9.95 12.11
N HIS A 93 -7.07 -10.39 13.35
CA HIS A 93 -7.71 -9.79 14.53
C HIS A 93 -7.45 -8.27 14.65
N ALA A 94 -6.22 -7.83 14.35
CA ALA A 94 -5.89 -6.41 14.38
C ALA A 94 -6.61 -5.63 13.28
N LEU A 95 -6.71 -6.21 12.07
CA LEU A 95 -7.43 -5.62 10.95
C LEU A 95 -8.93 -5.51 11.24
N GLU A 96 -9.56 -6.58 11.71
CA GLU A 96 -10.97 -6.57 12.12
C GLU A 96 -11.24 -5.47 13.13
N TYR A 97 -10.37 -5.35 14.15
CA TYR A 97 -10.50 -4.32 15.15
C TYR A 97 -10.45 -2.91 14.54
N VAL A 98 -9.40 -2.59 13.77
CA VAL A 98 -9.24 -1.23 13.21
C VAL A 98 -10.29 -0.91 12.14
N ALA A 99 -10.74 -1.91 11.39
CA ALA A 99 -11.82 -1.77 10.40
C ALA A 99 -13.18 -1.52 11.07
N SER A 100 -13.48 -2.18 12.19
CA SER A 100 -14.74 -1.97 12.93
C SER A 100 -14.90 -0.54 13.47
N TYR A 101 -13.78 0.17 13.67
CA TYR A 101 -13.77 1.60 14.02
C TYR A 101 -13.63 2.54 12.82
N GLY A 102 -13.61 2.01 11.60
CA GLY A 102 -13.45 2.80 10.37
C GLY A 102 -12.06 3.39 10.15
N TYR A 103 -11.05 2.93 10.88
CA TYR A 103 -9.66 3.41 10.71
C TYR A 103 -8.97 2.89 9.45
N VAL A 104 -9.50 1.84 8.84
CA VAL A 104 -9.05 1.29 7.55
C VAL A 104 -10.26 1.12 6.66
N ASN A 105 -10.22 1.75 5.49
CA ASN A 105 -11.28 1.68 4.49
C ASN A 105 -10.66 1.85 3.09
N ASP A 106 -10.53 0.74 2.36
CA ASP A 106 -9.87 0.70 1.06
C ASP A 106 -10.61 1.53 0.00
N LYS A 107 -11.96 1.59 0.06
CA LYS A 107 -12.75 2.45 -0.83
C LYS A 107 -12.44 3.93 -0.60
N TYR A 108 -12.49 4.38 0.65
CA TYR A 108 -12.16 5.76 0.99
C TYR A 108 -10.71 6.12 0.65
N TYR A 109 -9.79 5.17 0.89
CA TYR A 109 -8.38 5.33 0.49
C TYR A 109 -8.26 5.54 -1.03
N ALA A 110 -9.00 4.74 -1.83
CA ALA A 110 -8.97 4.83 -3.28
C ALA A 110 -9.47 6.19 -3.78
N VAL A 111 -10.62 6.67 -3.27
CA VAL A 111 -11.17 8.00 -3.63
C VAL A 111 -10.15 9.10 -3.33
N ARG A 112 -9.64 9.16 -2.10
CA ARG A 112 -8.62 10.14 -1.72
C ARG A 112 -7.34 10.06 -2.54
N TYR A 113 -6.94 8.85 -2.91
CA TYR A 113 -5.77 8.65 -3.77
C TYR A 113 -6.00 9.25 -5.17
N LEU A 114 -7.15 8.98 -5.78
CA LEU A 114 -7.54 9.52 -7.08
C LEU A 114 -7.57 11.06 -7.05
N GLU A 115 -8.26 11.66 -6.09
CA GLU A 115 -8.33 13.11 -5.90
C GLU A 115 -6.93 13.73 -5.73
N THR A 116 -6.08 13.11 -4.89
CA THR A 116 -4.74 13.65 -4.58
C THR A 116 -3.80 13.62 -5.78
N TYR A 117 -3.94 12.64 -6.67
CA TYR A 117 -3.01 12.42 -7.78
C TYR A 117 -3.60 12.73 -9.16
N SER A 118 -4.84 13.20 -9.25
CA SER A 118 -5.53 13.55 -10.51
C SER A 118 -4.76 14.54 -11.37
N ASP A 119 -4.04 15.47 -10.76
CA ASP A 119 -3.21 16.48 -11.43
C ASP A 119 -1.77 16.02 -11.72
N ARG A 120 -1.40 14.77 -11.38
CA ARG A 120 -0.02 14.26 -11.44
C ARG A 120 0.15 12.97 -12.20
N LYS A 121 -0.90 12.17 -12.35
CA LYS A 121 -0.87 10.83 -12.94
C LYS A 121 -2.06 10.61 -13.85
N SER A 122 -1.87 9.78 -14.89
CA SER A 122 -2.98 9.28 -15.70
C SER A 122 -3.89 8.37 -14.87
N ILE A 123 -5.15 8.23 -15.28
CA ILE A 123 -6.12 7.34 -14.64
C ILE A 123 -5.59 5.91 -14.63
N LYS A 124 -5.07 5.43 -15.77
CA LYS A 124 -4.45 4.09 -15.87
C LYS A 124 -3.33 3.89 -14.88
N LYS A 125 -2.47 4.89 -14.68
CA LYS A 125 -1.37 4.81 -13.71
C LYS A 125 -1.89 4.75 -12.29
N MET A 126 -2.91 5.53 -11.94
CA MET A 126 -3.52 5.52 -10.62
C MET A 126 -4.21 4.18 -10.32
N GLN A 127 -4.95 3.62 -11.30
CA GLN A 127 -5.54 2.28 -11.18
C GLN A 127 -4.47 1.20 -10.91
N MET A 128 -3.35 1.24 -11.66
CA MET A 128 -2.26 0.29 -11.45
C MET A 128 -1.64 0.42 -10.06
N ASP A 129 -1.41 1.64 -9.60
CA ASP A 129 -0.88 1.89 -8.26
C ASP A 129 -1.84 1.39 -7.16
N LEU A 130 -3.16 1.57 -7.33
CA LEU A 130 -4.19 1.08 -6.40
C LEU A 130 -4.24 -0.45 -6.36
N ARG A 131 -4.15 -1.13 -7.53
CA ARG A 131 -4.03 -2.60 -7.59
C ARG A 131 -2.80 -3.11 -6.86
N GLN A 132 -1.65 -2.46 -7.02
CA GLN A 132 -0.42 -2.82 -6.30
C GLN A 132 -0.59 -2.70 -4.78
N LYS A 133 -1.42 -1.77 -4.34
CA LYS A 133 -1.79 -1.57 -2.93
C LYS A 133 -2.86 -2.55 -2.42
N GLY A 134 -3.32 -3.46 -3.28
CA GLY A 134 -4.26 -4.53 -2.94
C GLY A 134 -5.74 -4.15 -3.02
N ILE A 135 -6.07 -3.01 -3.63
CA ILE A 135 -7.46 -2.60 -3.83
C ILE A 135 -8.03 -3.32 -5.05
N SER A 136 -9.23 -3.88 -4.90
CA SER A 136 -9.90 -4.64 -5.95
C SER A 136 -10.35 -3.75 -7.11
N ASP A 137 -10.48 -4.34 -8.30
CA ASP A 137 -10.97 -3.60 -9.49
C ASP A 137 -12.38 -3.04 -9.30
N GLU A 138 -13.22 -3.74 -8.56
CA GLU A 138 -14.57 -3.27 -8.21
C GLU A 138 -14.53 -2.01 -7.37
N MET A 139 -13.69 -1.99 -6.33
CA MET A 139 -13.51 -0.80 -5.47
C MET A 139 -12.87 0.36 -6.25
N ILE A 140 -11.93 0.07 -7.16
CA ILE A 140 -11.32 1.09 -8.01
C ILE A 140 -12.35 1.72 -8.93
N THR A 141 -13.24 0.91 -9.55
CA THR A 141 -14.31 1.42 -10.42
C THR A 141 -15.27 2.32 -9.63
N GLN A 142 -15.73 1.87 -8.47
CA GLN A 142 -16.59 2.67 -7.61
C GLN A 142 -15.91 3.98 -7.14
N ALA A 143 -14.61 3.93 -6.86
CA ALA A 143 -13.87 5.11 -6.45
C ALA A 143 -13.69 6.12 -7.61
N LEU A 144 -13.53 5.66 -8.86
CA LEU A 144 -13.49 6.53 -10.03
C LEU A 144 -14.81 7.24 -10.28
N GLU A 145 -15.93 6.54 -10.10
CA GLU A 145 -17.28 7.13 -10.20
C GLU A 145 -17.51 8.17 -9.11
N GLU A 146 -17.15 7.86 -7.86
CA GLU A 146 -17.32 8.74 -6.70
C GLU A 146 -16.42 9.99 -6.77
N ALA A 147 -15.20 9.84 -7.29
CA ALA A 147 -14.27 10.95 -7.49
C ALA A 147 -14.57 11.79 -8.73
N GLU A 148 -15.66 11.49 -9.47
CA GLU A 148 -16.07 12.19 -10.71
C GLU A 148 -14.90 12.38 -11.69
N MET A 149 -14.06 11.33 -11.83
CA MET A 149 -12.85 11.43 -12.65
C MET A 149 -13.23 11.55 -14.13
N GLU A 150 -12.67 12.58 -14.75
CA GLU A 150 -12.74 12.77 -16.21
C GLU A 150 -12.23 11.53 -16.95
N ASN A 151 -12.62 11.39 -18.23
CA ASN A 151 -12.07 10.29 -19.02
C ASN A 151 -10.56 10.48 -19.30
N GLU A 152 -9.87 9.41 -19.64
CA GLU A 152 -8.41 9.41 -19.88
C GLU A 152 -7.97 10.41 -20.95
N GLN A 153 -8.81 10.65 -21.99
CA GLN A 153 -8.49 11.55 -23.10
C GLN A 153 -8.55 13.03 -22.66
N ASP A 154 -9.56 13.40 -21.89
CA ASP A 154 -9.70 14.76 -21.37
C ASP A 154 -8.58 15.06 -20.37
N THR A 155 -8.26 14.10 -19.51
CA THR A 155 -7.12 14.19 -18.60
C THR A 155 -5.81 14.37 -19.36
N LEU A 156 -5.55 13.56 -20.41
CA LEU A 156 -4.36 13.68 -21.25
C LEU A 156 -4.25 15.05 -21.90
N ARG A 157 -5.34 15.53 -22.49
CA ARG A 157 -5.39 16.85 -23.15
C ARG A 157 -5.07 17.98 -22.17
N CYS A 158 -5.67 17.94 -20.98
CA CYS A 158 -5.38 18.92 -19.93
C CYS A 158 -3.90 18.94 -19.53
N PHE A 159 -3.27 17.77 -19.35
CA PHE A 159 -1.82 17.67 -19.06
C PHE A 159 -0.97 18.21 -20.21
N ALA A 160 -1.31 17.86 -21.45
CA ALA A 160 -0.58 18.27 -22.63
C ALA A 160 -0.63 19.79 -22.79
N GLU A 161 -1.81 20.41 -22.74
CA GLU A 161 -2.00 21.85 -22.87
C GLU A 161 -1.28 22.64 -21.77
N LYS A 162 -1.41 22.20 -20.49
CA LYS A 162 -0.69 22.82 -19.37
C LYS A 162 0.81 22.81 -19.59
N LYS A 163 1.37 21.67 -20.03
CA LYS A 163 2.80 21.55 -20.27
C LYS A 163 3.27 22.32 -21.51
N ALA A 164 2.50 22.30 -22.59
CA ALA A 164 2.79 22.99 -23.84
C ALA A 164 2.98 24.51 -23.66
N ARG A 165 2.28 25.16 -22.71
CA ARG A 165 2.42 26.60 -22.42
C ARG A 165 3.87 27.03 -22.12
N SER A 166 4.73 26.10 -21.67
CA SER A 166 6.13 26.38 -21.33
C SER A 166 7.13 25.88 -22.39
N LEU A 167 6.64 25.48 -23.57
CA LEU A 167 7.44 24.86 -24.63
C LEU A 167 7.19 25.57 -25.96
N ASP A 168 8.20 25.58 -26.83
CA ASP A 168 8.09 26.01 -28.23
C ASP A 168 7.88 24.75 -29.11
N LEU A 169 6.62 24.50 -29.46
CA LEU A 169 6.26 23.29 -30.21
C LEU A 169 6.69 23.34 -31.70
N SER A 170 7.24 24.45 -32.20
CA SER A 170 7.90 24.49 -33.51
C SER A 170 9.19 23.67 -33.48
N GLN A 171 9.83 23.52 -32.32
CA GLN A 171 11.09 22.83 -32.16
C GLN A 171 10.89 21.33 -31.79
N GLU A 172 11.51 20.44 -32.52
CA GLU A 172 11.46 19.01 -32.29
C GLU A 172 11.90 18.62 -30.86
N LYS A 173 12.92 19.29 -30.32
CA LYS A 173 13.41 19.05 -28.96
C LYS A 173 12.31 19.25 -27.90
N ASP A 174 11.45 20.25 -28.06
CA ASP A 174 10.39 20.57 -27.11
C ASP A 174 9.17 19.67 -27.29
N ARG A 175 8.86 19.22 -28.52
CA ARG A 175 7.89 18.13 -28.78
C ARG A 175 8.30 16.84 -28.05
N GLN A 176 9.58 16.46 -28.13
CA GLN A 176 10.12 15.30 -27.43
C GLN A 176 10.07 15.44 -25.89
N LYS A 177 10.20 16.67 -25.36
CA LYS A 177 10.01 16.95 -23.93
C LYS A 177 8.56 16.74 -23.51
N LEU A 178 7.60 17.25 -24.32
CA LEU A 178 6.17 17.07 -24.07
C LEU A 178 5.81 15.59 -24.07
N LEU A 179 6.22 14.86 -25.10
CA LEU A 179 5.97 13.42 -25.23
C LEU A 179 6.50 12.63 -24.03
N ARG A 180 7.78 12.85 -23.66
CA ARG A 180 8.38 12.20 -22.48
C ARG A 180 7.67 12.55 -21.17
N PHE A 181 7.22 13.79 -21.03
CA PHE A 181 6.44 14.22 -19.87
C PHE A 181 5.14 13.43 -19.75
N LEU A 182 4.36 13.31 -20.85
CA LEU A 182 3.08 12.60 -20.86
C LEU A 182 3.26 11.10 -20.60
N VAL A 183 4.22 10.45 -21.28
CA VAL A 183 4.54 9.04 -21.03
C VAL A 183 5.00 8.81 -19.59
N GLY A 184 5.81 9.71 -19.03
CA GLY A 184 6.23 9.66 -17.63
C GLY A 184 5.09 9.80 -16.62
N ARG A 185 3.94 10.39 -17.02
CA ARG A 185 2.71 10.48 -16.22
C ARG A 185 1.83 9.24 -16.32
N GLY A 186 2.19 8.31 -17.22
CA GLY A 186 1.52 7.02 -17.39
C GLY A 186 0.55 6.94 -18.55
N PHE A 187 0.52 7.95 -19.42
CA PHE A 187 -0.23 7.90 -20.67
C PHE A 187 0.46 6.98 -21.69
N SER A 188 -0.31 6.35 -22.58
CA SER A 188 0.26 5.52 -23.64
C SER A 188 1.11 6.40 -24.59
N TYR A 189 2.16 5.81 -25.16
CA TYR A 189 2.99 6.53 -26.16
C TYR A 189 2.17 6.98 -27.36
N THR A 190 1.25 6.16 -27.83
CA THR A 190 0.39 6.45 -28.98
C THR A 190 -0.51 7.65 -28.70
N ASP A 191 -1.22 7.64 -27.58
CA ASP A 191 -2.12 8.74 -27.21
C ASP A 191 -1.34 10.04 -26.94
N ALA A 192 -0.20 9.94 -26.24
CA ALA A 192 0.68 11.07 -25.97
C ALA A 192 1.23 11.67 -27.26
N LYS A 193 1.59 10.84 -28.26
CA LYS A 193 2.04 11.30 -29.56
C LYS A 193 0.94 12.00 -30.33
N ASN A 194 -0.26 11.39 -30.42
CA ASN A 194 -1.40 11.96 -31.12
C ASN A 194 -1.75 13.36 -30.60
N VAL A 195 -1.87 13.53 -29.28
CA VAL A 195 -2.15 14.83 -28.68
C VAL A 195 -1.01 15.83 -28.88
N THR A 196 0.25 15.38 -28.88
CA THR A 196 1.39 16.24 -29.18
C THR A 196 1.32 16.74 -30.62
N ASP A 197 1.03 15.87 -31.58
CA ASP A 197 0.92 16.22 -33.00
C ASP A 197 -0.28 17.19 -33.26
N GLU A 198 -1.42 16.95 -32.60
CA GLU A 198 -2.57 17.86 -32.63
C GLU A 198 -2.20 19.29 -32.15
N LEU A 199 -1.49 19.40 -31.02
CA LEU A 199 -1.07 20.66 -30.46
C LEU A 199 -0.05 21.41 -31.33
N VAL A 200 0.79 20.68 -32.08
CA VAL A 200 1.74 21.26 -33.05
C VAL A 200 0.97 21.91 -34.21
N ILE A 201 -0.09 21.26 -34.72
CA ILE A 201 -0.91 21.84 -35.81
C ILE A 201 -1.56 23.13 -35.33
N VAL A 202 -2.19 23.15 -34.16
CA VAL A 202 -2.83 24.32 -33.56
C VAL A 202 -1.81 25.45 -33.29
N HIS A 203 -0.57 25.09 -32.93
CA HIS A 203 0.50 26.08 -32.70
C HIS A 203 0.97 26.76 -33.98
N ASN A 204 1.02 26.04 -35.10
CA ASN A 204 1.47 26.52 -36.39
C ASN A 204 0.40 27.39 -37.12
N GLU A 205 -0.88 27.30 -36.72
CA GLU A 205 -2.00 28.07 -37.25
C GLU A 205 -2.19 29.43 -36.54
N ARG A 206 -1.42 29.71 -35.52
CA ARG A 206 -1.44 31.00 -34.77
C ARG A 206 -0.28 31.88 -35.11
#